data_d0525f57d719207c309bad90bbbe17b3
#
_entry.id   d0525f57d719207c309bad90bbbe17b3
#
_cell.length_a   1.000
_cell.length_b   1.000
_cell.length_c   1.000
_cell.angle_alpha   90.00
_cell.angle_beta   90.00
_cell.angle_gamma   90.00
#
_symmetry.space_group_name_H-M   'P 1'
#
loop_
_entity.id
_entity.type
_entity.pdbx_description
1 polymer ?
#
loop_
_entity_poly.entity_id
_entity_poly.type
_entity_poly.pdbx_seq_one_letter_code
_entity_poly.pdbx_strand_id
1 'polypeptide(L)'
;NTDEIIPAKYLTHIEREPLKPLLLEDLKIDGLDPKSVKWDDYQVVVSRANFGCGSSREMAVWAFRVNGISTVIAQNFARIFRENAFNDGMLAIELNEAKINEIFEKFSKKKDVTADIDLNKMNITLKSEGISETYQFELNPFQKEVIQHGGLVHFMNKKF
;
A
#
# COMPACT_ATOMS: atom_id res chain seq x y z
N ASN A 1 0.83 9.87 -7.27
CA ASN A 1 -0.27 9.62 -8.21
C ASN A 1 -0.07 8.28 -8.93
N THR A 2 -1.08 7.83 -9.72
CA THR A 2 -1.02 6.53 -10.42
C THR A 2 0.03 6.49 -11.52
N ASP A 3 0.39 7.62 -12.15
CA ASP A 3 1.47 7.69 -13.14
C ASP A 3 2.86 7.51 -12.50
N GLU A 4 3.03 7.90 -11.25
CA GLU A 4 4.25 7.64 -10.47
C GLU A 4 4.32 6.18 -10.02
N ILE A 5 3.18 5.55 -9.73
CA ILE A 5 3.13 4.14 -9.32
C ILE A 5 3.46 3.23 -10.51
N ILE A 6 2.78 3.45 -11.63
CA ILE A 6 3.02 2.73 -12.89
C ILE A 6 2.81 3.67 -14.07
N PRO A 7 3.84 3.96 -14.87
CA PRO A 7 3.74 4.88 -16.01
C PRO A 7 2.72 4.44 -17.06
N ALA A 8 2.03 5.42 -17.65
CA ALA A 8 0.96 5.19 -18.63
C ALA A 8 1.39 4.36 -19.84
N LYS A 9 2.65 4.44 -20.24
CA LYS A 9 3.24 3.67 -21.36
C LYS A 9 3.13 2.15 -21.18
N TYR A 10 2.90 1.67 -19.94
CA TYR A 10 2.81 0.24 -19.62
C TYR A 10 1.37 -0.28 -19.51
N LEU A 11 0.37 0.53 -19.80
CA LEU A 11 -1.05 0.17 -19.69
C LEU A 11 -1.53 -0.91 -20.68
N THR A 12 -0.68 -1.33 -21.59
CA THR A 12 -0.96 -2.42 -22.54
C THR A 12 -0.70 -3.81 -21.96
N HIS A 13 -0.09 -3.90 -20.78
CA HIS A 13 0.14 -5.18 -20.12
C HIS A 13 -1.16 -5.71 -19.52
N ILE A 14 -1.54 -6.91 -19.89
CA ILE A 14 -2.72 -7.62 -19.37
C ILE A 14 -2.35 -8.50 -18.18
N GLU A 15 -1.08 -8.86 -18.06
CA GLU A 15 -0.55 -9.74 -17.02
C GLU A 15 0.12 -8.92 -15.91
N ARG A 16 0.12 -9.49 -14.70
CA ARG A 16 0.66 -8.83 -13.49
C ARG A 16 2.18 -8.89 -13.40
N GLU A 17 2.78 -10.04 -13.69
CA GLU A 17 4.23 -10.26 -13.53
C GLU A 17 5.11 -9.27 -14.29
N PRO A 18 4.80 -8.89 -15.53
CA PRO A 18 5.57 -7.87 -16.26
C PRO A 18 5.59 -6.49 -15.60
N LEU A 19 4.66 -6.21 -14.67
CA LEU A 19 4.62 -4.96 -13.93
C LEU A 19 5.65 -4.89 -12.80
N LYS A 20 6.21 -6.02 -12.39
CA LYS A 20 7.12 -6.11 -11.24
C LYS A 20 8.31 -5.14 -11.31
N PRO A 21 9.10 -5.09 -12.40
CA PRO A 21 10.24 -4.17 -12.48
C PRO A 21 9.86 -2.71 -12.73
N LEU A 22 8.57 -2.42 -12.94
CA LEU A 22 8.10 -1.10 -13.38
C LEU A 22 7.52 -0.27 -12.21
N LEU A 23 7.42 -0.88 -11.02
CA LEU A 23 6.90 -0.20 -9.84
C LEU A 23 7.72 1.03 -9.51
N LEU A 24 7.04 2.18 -9.45
CA LEU A 24 7.61 3.48 -9.09
C LEU A 24 8.81 3.91 -9.95
N GLU A 25 8.94 3.38 -11.18
CA GLU A 25 10.09 3.62 -12.08
C GLU A 25 10.36 5.11 -12.32
N ASP A 26 9.31 5.90 -12.46
CA ASP A 26 9.40 7.33 -12.75
C ASP A 26 9.26 8.21 -11.49
N LEU A 27 9.25 7.60 -10.29
CA LEU A 27 9.16 8.35 -9.03
C LEU A 27 10.42 9.18 -8.81
N LYS A 28 10.22 10.48 -8.55
CA LYS A 28 11.31 11.42 -8.28
C LYS A 28 11.27 11.84 -6.82
N ILE A 29 12.20 11.31 -6.05
CA ILE A 29 12.42 11.70 -4.65
C ILE A 29 13.92 11.96 -4.48
N ASP A 30 14.27 13.10 -3.90
CA ASP A 30 15.65 13.44 -3.63
C ASP A 30 16.34 12.37 -2.78
N GLY A 31 17.46 11.86 -3.29
CA GLY A 31 18.25 10.84 -2.61
C GLY A 31 17.74 9.40 -2.75
N LEU A 32 16.71 9.16 -3.55
CA LEU A 32 16.19 7.82 -3.85
C LEU A 32 16.19 7.56 -5.37
N ASP A 33 16.89 6.51 -5.78
CA ASP A 33 16.72 5.92 -7.11
C ASP A 33 15.79 4.70 -7.00
N PRO A 34 14.54 4.79 -7.50
CA PRO A 34 13.57 3.70 -7.39
C PRO A 34 14.05 2.38 -8.03
N LYS A 35 14.89 2.47 -9.07
CA LYS A 35 15.43 1.29 -9.77
C LYS A 35 16.47 0.52 -8.94
N SER A 36 17.07 1.18 -7.95
CA SER A 36 18.02 0.55 -7.02
C SER A 36 17.33 -0.14 -5.84
N VAL A 37 16.02 0.08 -5.65
CA VAL A 37 15.26 -0.48 -4.53
C VAL A 37 14.80 -1.89 -4.85
N LYS A 38 15.08 -2.82 -3.96
CA LYS A 38 14.48 -4.16 -4.00
C LYS A 38 13.12 -4.12 -3.33
N TRP A 39 12.09 -3.84 -4.12
CA TRP A 39 10.72 -3.69 -3.59
C TRP A 39 10.20 -4.95 -2.89
N ASP A 40 10.68 -6.12 -3.25
CA ASP A 40 10.34 -7.41 -2.61
C ASP A 40 10.72 -7.47 -1.12
N ASP A 41 11.61 -6.61 -0.66
CA ASP A 41 12.02 -6.54 0.74
C ASP A 41 11.01 -5.75 1.60
N TYR A 42 10.01 -5.11 0.96
CA TYR A 42 9.05 -4.25 1.62
C TYR A 42 7.61 -4.76 1.45
N GLN A 43 6.84 -4.70 2.53
CA GLN A 43 5.44 -5.12 2.55
C GLN A 43 4.47 -3.95 2.80
N VAL A 44 4.98 -2.85 3.31
CA VAL A 44 4.19 -1.66 3.68
C VAL A 44 4.80 -0.41 3.07
N VAL A 45 3.95 0.40 2.48
CA VAL A 45 4.29 1.74 1.99
C VAL A 45 3.57 2.78 2.83
N VAL A 46 4.27 3.81 3.26
CA VAL A 46 3.69 4.97 3.94
C VAL A 46 3.78 6.19 3.02
N SER A 47 2.67 6.88 2.87
CA SER A 47 2.58 8.05 2.00
C SER A 47 1.76 9.17 2.64
N ARG A 48 1.70 10.30 1.96
CA ARG A 48 0.92 11.47 2.36
C ARG A 48 -0.48 11.44 1.77
N ALA A 49 -1.10 12.63 1.61
CA ALA A 49 -2.45 12.77 1.08
C ALA A 49 -2.59 12.39 -0.40
N ASN A 50 -3.82 12.08 -0.80
CA ASN A 50 -4.23 11.81 -2.19
C ASN A 50 -3.49 10.64 -2.84
N PHE A 51 -3.20 9.59 -2.07
CA PHE A 51 -2.52 8.43 -2.63
C PHE A 51 -3.37 7.75 -3.71
N GLY A 52 -2.73 7.42 -4.84
CA GLY A 52 -3.41 6.79 -5.97
C GLY A 52 -4.29 7.75 -6.78
N CYS A 53 -4.15 9.08 -6.61
CA CYS A 53 -4.83 10.06 -7.46
C CYS A 53 -4.36 9.96 -8.91
N GLY A 54 -5.15 10.51 -9.84
CA GLY A 54 -4.89 10.46 -11.27
C GLY A 54 -5.84 9.50 -11.99
N SER A 55 -5.37 8.89 -13.07
CA SER A 55 -6.18 7.97 -13.86
C SER A 55 -6.51 6.69 -13.08
N SER A 56 -7.75 6.22 -13.23
CA SER A 56 -8.17 4.96 -12.62
C SER A 56 -7.43 3.77 -13.24
N ARG A 57 -6.55 3.15 -12.46
CA ARG A 57 -5.71 2.04 -12.93
C ARG A 57 -5.64 0.94 -11.90
N GLU A 58 -6.25 -0.17 -12.20
CA GLU A 58 -6.13 -1.40 -11.42
C GLU A 58 -4.68 -1.90 -11.39
N MET A 59 -3.95 -1.69 -12.49
CA MET A 59 -2.53 -2.04 -12.62
C MET A 59 -1.62 -1.34 -11.60
N ALA A 60 -1.99 -0.16 -11.10
CA ALA A 60 -1.26 0.48 -10.02
C ALA A 60 -1.28 -0.37 -8.73
N VAL A 61 -2.40 -1.01 -8.44
CA VAL A 61 -2.51 -1.97 -7.33
C VAL A 61 -1.73 -3.24 -7.62
N TRP A 62 -1.86 -3.78 -8.84
CA TRP A 62 -1.13 -4.99 -9.25
C TRP A 62 0.39 -4.82 -9.15
N ALA A 63 0.92 -3.67 -9.56
CA ALA A 63 2.35 -3.38 -9.47
C ALA A 63 2.88 -3.46 -8.03
N PHE A 64 2.11 -2.99 -7.05
CA PHE A 64 2.44 -3.18 -5.64
C PHE A 64 2.36 -4.66 -5.23
N ARG A 65 1.27 -5.33 -5.59
CA ARG A 65 1.02 -6.71 -5.17
C ARG A 65 2.06 -7.70 -5.69
N VAL A 66 2.48 -7.61 -6.95
CA VAL A 66 3.52 -8.49 -7.53
C VAL A 66 4.90 -8.25 -6.91
N ASN A 67 5.12 -7.09 -6.29
CA ASN A 67 6.32 -6.77 -5.51
C ASN A 67 6.19 -7.13 -4.03
N GLY A 68 5.13 -7.84 -3.60
CA GLY A 68 4.95 -8.26 -2.22
C GLY A 68 4.40 -7.19 -1.28
N ILE A 69 4.10 -5.99 -1.78
CA ILE A 69 3.53 -4.91 -0.99
C ILE A 69 2.04 -5.19 -0.78
N SER A 70 1.66 -5.43 0.45
CA SER A 70 0.30 -5.81 0.86
C SER A 70 -0.48 -4.69 1.52
N THR A 71 0.19 -3.63 1.95
CA THR A 71 -0.41 -2.56 2.73
C THR A 71 0.13 -1.19 2.31
N VAL A 72 -0.77 -0.23 2.17
CA VAL A 72 -0.44 1.19 2.03
C VAL A 72 -1.09 1.96 3.17
N ILE A 73 -0.31 2.82 3.82
CA ILE A 73 -0.77 3.75 4.85
C ILE A 73 -0.68 5.15 4.28
N ALA A 74 -1.76 5.89 4.29
CA ALA A 74 -1.78 7.26 3.78
C ALA A 74 -2.78 8.14 4.55
N GLN A 75 -2.67 9.44 4.38
CA GLN A 75 -3.61 10.39 4.98
C GLN A 75 -5.02 10.18 4.40
N ASN A 76 -5.11 9.99 3.09
CA ASN A 76 -6.31 9.59 2.35
C ASN A 76 -5.93 9.01 0.98
N PHE A 77 -6.90 8.38 0.34
CA PHE A 77 -6.75 7.73 -0.96
C PHE A 77 -7.72 8.31 -1.98
N ALA A 78 -7.33 8.28 -3.25
CA ALA A 78 -8.28 8.38 -4.34
C ALA A 78 -9.27 7.20 -4.26
N ARG A 79 -10.56 7.49 -4.42
CA ARG A 79 -11.64 6.51 -4.21
C ARG A 79 -11.44 5.23 -5.02
N ILE A 80 -11.17 5.35 -6.32
CA ILE A 80 -11.03 4.18 -7.19
C ILE A 80 -9.79 3.36 -6.85
N PHE A 81 -8.66 4.00 -6.52
CA PHE A 81 -7.48 3.28 -6.06
C PHE A 81 -7.78 2.46 -4.80
N ARG A 82 -8.48 3.04 -3.83
CA ARG A 82 -8.86 2.37 -2.59
C ARG A 82 -9.79 1.19 -2.83
N GLU A 83 -10.79 1.35 -3.70
CA GLU A 83 -11.69 0.26 -4.10
C GLU A 83 -10.92 -0.89 -4.77
N ASN A 84 -10.05 -0.60 -5.73
CA ASN A 84 -9.20 -1.59 -6.40
C ASN A 84 -8.25 -2.29 -5.42
N ALA A 85 -7.69 -1.56 -4.46
CA ALA A 85 -6.83 -2.12 -3.42
C ALA A 85 -7.56 -3.19 -2.61
N PHE A 86 -8.73 -2.90 -2.08
CA PHE A 86 -9.54 -3.87 -1.34
C PHE A 86 -9.98 -5.05 -2.21
N ASN A 87 -10.39 -4.81 -3.44
CA ASN A 87 -10.79 -5.87 -4.37
C ASN A 87 -9.66 -6.88 -4.63
N ASP A 88 -8.40 -6.38 -4.68
CA ASP A 88 -7.20 -7.22 -4.85
C ASP A 88 -6.60 -7.73 -3.54
N GLY A 89 -7.23 -7.45 -2.40
CA GLY A 89 -6.75 -7.90 -1.08
C GLY A 89 -5.59 -7.09 -0.51
N MET A 90 -5.37 -5.87 -1.00
CA MET A 90 -4.40 -4.94 -0.46
C MET A 90 -5.04 -4.02 0.58
N LEU A 91 -4.44 -3.93 1.74
CA LEU A 91 -4.93 -3.11 2.84
C LEU A 91 -4.58 -1.64 2.64
N ALA A 92 -5.59 -0.78 2.57
CA ALA A 92 -5.45 0.67 2.50
C ALA A 92 -5.84 1.29 3.85
N ILE A 93 -4.86 1.72 4.63
CA ILE A 93 -5.05 2.31 5.97
C ILE A 93 -5.03 3.83 5.86
N GLU A 94 -6.10 4.47 6.30
CA GLU A 94 -6.16 5.93 6.45
C GLU A 94 -5.82 6.34 7.89
N LEU A 95 -4.83 7.22 8.02
CA LEU A 95 -4.48 7.87 9.27
C LEU A 95 -4.48 9.38 9.07
N ASN A 96 -4.91 10.14 10.08
CA ASN A 96 -4.91 11.59 9.98
C ASN A 96 -3.50 12.17 9.76
N GLU A 97 -3.42 13.42 9.31
CA GLU A 97 -2.17 14.09 8.98
C GLU A 97 -1.17 14.07 10.14
N ALA A 98 -1.63 14.28 11.38
CA ALA A 98 -0.77 14.31 12.56
C ALA A 98 -0.06 12.95 12.78
N LYS A 99 -0.79 11.84 12.64
CA LYS A 99 -0.23 10.48 12.74
C LYS A 99 0.74 10.17 11.58
N ILE A 100 0.40 10.57 10.37
CA ILE A 100 1.31 10.41 9.22
C ILE A 100 2.61 11.19 9.42
N ASN A 101 2.54 12.44 9.89
CA ASN A 101 3.72 13.24 10.19
C ASN A 101 4.56 12.60 11.30
N GLU A 102 3.94 12.08 12.35
CA GLU A 102 4.61 11.35 13.42
C GLU A 102 5.35 10.11 12.90
N ILE A 103 4.73 9.33 12.01
CA ILE A 103 5.37 8.16 11.39
C ILE A 103 6.62 8.60 10.61
N PHE A 104 6.52 9.64 9.76
CA PHE A 104 7.66 10.14 9.02
C PHE A 104 8.78 10.67 9.95
N GLU A 105 8.42 11.41 10.99
CA GLU A 105 9.39 11.94 11.95
C GLU A 105 10.15 10.82 12.67
N LYS A 106 9.43 9.81 13.17
CA LYS A 106 10.02 8.74 13.98
C LYS A 106 10.72 7.65 13.18
N PHE A 107 10.21 7.32 11.97
CA PHE A 107 10.64 6.13 11.24
C PHE A 107 11.36 6.39 9.91
N SER A 108 11.24 7.57 9.27
CA SER A 108 11.79 7.80 7.92
C SER A 108 13.32 7.64 7.81
N LYS A 109 14.06 7.87 8.92
CA LYS A 109 15.52 7.72 8.97
C LYS A 109 15.96 6.41 9.62
N LYS A 110 15.02 5.55 9.99
CA LYS A 110 15.33 4.26 10.62
C LYS A 110 15.50 3.18 9.56
N LYS A 111 16.41 2.25 9.86
CA LYS A 111 16.53 0.99 9.13
C LYS A 111 15.74 -0.07 9.90
N ASP A 112 15.36 -1.14 9.21
CA ASP A 112 14.71 -2.31 9.81
C ASP A 112 13.39 -1.98 10.52
N VAL A 113 12.60 -1.09 9.94
CA VAL A 113 11.24 -0.82 10.42
C VAL A 113 10.34 -2.01 10.08
N THR A 114 9.70 -2.57 11.09
CA THR A 114 8.72 -3.65 10.94
C THR A 114 7.32 -3.15 11.24
N ALA A 115 6.32 -3.78 10.60
CA ALA A 115 4.93 -3.49 10.80
C ALA A 115 4.18 -4.76 11.22
N ASP A 116 3.43 -4.67 12.31
CA ASP A 116 2.56 -5.73 12.81
C ASP A 116 1.11 -5.25 12.75
N ILE A 117 0.28 -5.94 11.95
CA ILE A 117 -1.10 -5.54 11.68
C ILE A 117 -2.06 -6.53 12.32
N ASP A 118 -2.88 -6.05 13.25
CA ASP A 118 -3.95 -6.81 13.90
C ASP A 118 -5.31 -6.35 13.38
N LEU A 119 -5.90 -7.14 12.48
CA LEU A 119 -7.23 -6.86 11.92
C LEU A 119 -8.37 -7.06 12.93
N ASN A 120 -8.16 -7.79 14.03
CA ASN A 120 -9.17 -7.95 15.06
C ASN A 120 -9.22 -6.73 15.96
N LYS A 121 -8.08 -6.21 16.34
CA LYS A 121 -7.94 -4.97 17.12
C LYS A 121 -7.99 -3.70 16.27
N MET A 122 -7.97 -3.84 14.94
CA MET A 122 -7.92 -2.73 13.98
C MET A 122 -6.78 -1.77 14.27
N ASN A 123 -5.58 -2.31 14.45
CA ASN A 123 -4.39 -1.50 14.67
C ASN A 123 -3.19 -1.98 13.88
N ILE A 124 -2.24 -1.08 13.71
CA ILE A 124 -0.92 -1.37 13.17
C ILE A 124 0.13 -0.86 14.15
N THR A 125 1.09 -1.71 14.47
CA THR A 125 2.24 -1.36 15.30
C THR A 125 3.50 -1.30 14.44
N LEU A 126 4.12 -0.13 14.37
CA LEU A 126 5.40 0.07 13.72
C LEU A 126 6.51 0.00 14.76
N LYS A 127 7.54 -0.77 14.47
CA LYS A 127 8.68 -0.99 15.37
C LYS A 127 9.99 -0.78 14.64
N SER A 128 10.94 -0.18 15.34
CA SER A 128 12.35 -0.13 14.98
C SER A 128 13.14 -0.10 16.28
N GLU A 129 14.46 -0.14 16.22
CA GLU A 129 15.31 -0.11 17.40
C GLU A 129 14.96 1.06 18.34
N GLY A 130 14.52 0.73 19.56
CA GLY A 130 14.17 1.69 20.60
C GLY A 130 12.83 2.42 20.43
N ILE A 131 12.04 2.10 19.38
CA ILE A 131 10.75 2.75 19.10
C ILE A 131 9.69 1.71 18.80
N SER A 132 8.50 1.87 19.40
CA SER A 132 7.30 1.07 19.09
C SER A 132 6.09 1.98 19.22
N GLU A 133 5.36 2.14 18.11
CA GLU A 133 4.17 2.99 18.04
C GLU A 133 2.99 2.23 17.44
N THR A 134 1.83 2.37 18.06
CA THR A 134 0.60 1.69 17.61
C THR A 134 -0.42 2.72 17.15
N TYR A 135 -0.96 2.51 15.96
CA TYR A 135 -1.96 3.37 15.33
C TYR A 135 -3.25 2.60 15.10
N GLN A 136 -4.38 3.15 15.57
CA GLN A 136 -5.71 2.61 15.29
C GLN A 136 -6.16 3.07 13.91
N PHE A 137 -6.82 2.16 13.18
CA PHE A 137 -7.47 2.44 11.90
C PHE A 137 -8.87 1.83 11.86
N GLU A 138 -9.63 2.16 10.83
CA GLU A 138 -11.01 1.67 10.68
C GLU A 138 -11.20 0.98 9.33
N LEU A 139 -11.90 -0.14 9.36
CA LEU A 139 -12.45 -0.82 8.19
C LEU A 139 -13.92 -1.14 8.47
N ASN A 140 -14.76 -1.06 7.45
CA ASN A 140 -16.09 -1.62 7.60
C ASN A 140 -16.04 -3.17 7.61
N PRO A 141 -17.07 -3.86 8.14
CA PRO A 141 -17.07 -5.31 8.25
C PRO A 141 -16.81 -6.04 6.92
N PHE A 142 -17.36 -5.54 5.82
CA PHE A 142 -17.18 -6.13 4.49
C PHE A 142 -15.72 -6.01 4.02
N GLN A 143 -15.11 -4.84 4.17
CA GLN A 143 -13.69 -4.62 3.84
C GLN A 143 -12.78 -5.56 4.64
N LYS A 144 -13.06 -5.71 5.94
CA LYS A 144 -12.31 -6.63 6.81
C LYS A 144 -12.39 -8.06 6.29
N GLU A 145 -13.60 -8.56 5.98
CA GLU A 145 -13.78 -9.90 5.44
C GLU A 145 -13.05 -10.09 4.10
N VAL A 146 -13.16 -9.14 3.19
CA VAL A 146 -12.49 -9.19 1.88
C VAL A 146 -10.96 -9.28 2.06
N ILE A 147 -10.38 -8.47 2.93
CA ILE A 147 -8.93 -8.49 3.22
C ILE A 147 -8.51 -9.83 3.84
N GLN A 148 -9.28 -10.35 4.81
CA GLN A 148 -8.97 -11.64 5.45
C GLN A 148 -9.00 -12.81 4.47
N HIS A 149 -9.75 -12.71 3.37
CA HIS A 149 -9.81 -13.73 2.33
C HIS A 149 -8.81 -13.49 1.18
N GLY A 150 -8.03 -12.43 1.23
CA GLY A 150 -7.02 -12.13 0.19
C GLY A 150 -7.60 -11.48 -1.07
N GLY A 151 -8.76 -10.84 -0.96
CA GLY A 151 -9.41 -10.09 -2.02
C GLY A 151 -10.81 -10.58 -2.36
N LEU A 152 -11.53 -9.79 -3.15
CA LEU A 152 -12.95 -10.00 -3.44
C LEU A 152 -13.22 -11.33 -4.17
N VAL A 153 -12.39 -11.69 -5.13
CA VAL A 153 -12.57 -12.96 -5.89
C VAL A 153 -12.44 -14.16 -4.96
N HIS A 154 -11.44 -14.18 -4.09
CA HIS A 154 -11.26 -15.27 -3.11
C HIS A 154 -12.38 -15.31 -2.07
N PHE A 155 -12.84 -14.14 -1.63
CA PHE A 155 -13.99 -14.03 -0.74
C PHE A 155 -15.26 -14.62 -1.36
N MET A 156 -15.58 -14.26 -2.60
CA MET A 156 -16.75 -14.77 -3.32
C MET A 156 -16.68 -16.29 -3.53
N ASN A 157 -15.54 -16.81 -3.96
CA ASN A 157 -15.34 -18.25 -4.20
C ASN A 157 -15.46 -19.11 -2.94
N LYS A 158 -15.27 -18.55 -1.74
CA LYS A 158 -15.46 -19.27 -0.47
C LYS A 158 -16.89 -19.20 0.06
N LYS A 159 -17.65 -18.18 -0.35
CA LYS A 159 -18.98 -17.93 0.20
C LYS A 159 -20.11 -18.52 -0.65
N PHE A 160 -19.82 -18.79 -1.91
CA PHE A 160 -20.74 -19.35 -2.90
C PHE A 160 -20.13 -20.53 -3.65
#